data_736d5f1504cbde82e85283ef5e297f52
#
_entry.id   736d5f1504cbde82e85283ef5e297f52
#
_cell.length_a   1.000
_cell.length_b   1.000
_cell.length_c   1.000
_cell.angle_alpha   90.00
_cell.angle_beta   90.00
_cell.angle_gamma   90.00
#
_symmetry.space_group_name_H-M   'P 1'
#
loop_
_entity.id
_entity.type
_entity.pdbx_description
1 polymer ?
#
loop_
_entity_poly.entity_id
_entity_poly.type
_entity_poly.pdbx_seq_one_letter_code
_entity_poly.pdbx_strand_id
1 'polypeptide(L)'
;MKLDIERLKEMHPMIPAETAAERAHLGALALQRRHESGVVAQVRIEADSHEATLHWTQRPETDVDQVDPRRMIEDGAEAVALSWVHAERGWVVFRRLAQGEHADWLMHDPNTRKLVALEVSGTDDGDGRARMRQKLAQVALSTAARARAACVVGFSEPHMALEMVPEVTR
;
A
#
# COMPACT_ATOMS: atom_id res chain seq x y z
N MET A 1 -1.70 -7.02 14.78
CA MET A 1 -1.85 -5.54 14.68
C MET A 1 -3.20 -5.22 14.05
N LYS A 2 -3.84 -4.09 14.43
CA LYS A 2 -5.10 -3.62 13.79
C LYS A 2 -4.80 -2.46 12.85
N LEU A 3 -5.31 -2.55 11.62
CA LEU A 3 -5.19 -1.53 10.60
C LEU A 3 -6.59 -1.05 10.21
N ASP A 4 -6.87 0.22 10.41
CA ASP A 4 -8.09 0.88 9.96
C ASP A 4 -7.76 1.78 8.78
N ILE A 5 -8.14 1.35 7.57
CA ILE A 5 -7.81 2.07 6.34
C ILE A 5 -8.58 3.40 6.19
N GLU A 6 -9.64 3.60 6.97
CA GLU A 6 -10.40 4.87 6.98
C GLU A 6 -9.59 6.03 7.59
N ARG A 7 -8.58 5.70 8.38
CA ARG A 7 -7.73 6.69 9.06
C ARG A 7 -6.55 7.19 8.21
N LEU A 8 -6.57 6.93 6.92
CA LEU A 8 -5.46 7.26 6.02
C LEU A 8 -5.04 8.74 6.09
N LYS A 9 -6.00 9.66 6.16
CA LYS A 9 -5.72 11.11 6.30
C LYS A 9 -5.04 11.47 7.61
N GLU A 10 -5.40 10.80 8.69
CA GLU A 10 -4.78 11.02 10.02
C GLU A 10 -3.34 10.53 10.04
N MET A 11 -3.08 9.35 9.45
CA MET A 11 -1.75 8.75 9.35
C MET A 11 -0.84 9.53 8.40
N HIS A 12 -1.40 10.12 7.35
CA HIS A 12 -0.67 10.81 6.29
C HIS A 12 -1.24 12.21 6.04
N PRO A 13 -0.91 13.21 6.90
CA PRO A 13 -1.50 14.55 6.80
C PRO A 13 -1.23 15.28 5.49
N MET A 14 -0.19 14.89 4.74
CA MET A 14 0.15 15.50 3.44
C MET A 14 -0.72 15.00 2.28
N ILE A 15 -1.47 13.90 2.44
CA ILE A 15 -2.43 13.46 1.43
C ILE A 15 -3.66 14.39 1.50
N PRO A 16 -4.15 14.94 0.36
CA PRO A 16 -5.41 15.69 0.34
C PRO A 16 -6.57 14.83 0.90
N ALA A 17 -7.48 15.44 1.65
CA ALA A 17 -8.57 14.71 2.32
C ALA A 17 -9.43 13.91 1.33
N GLU A 18 -9.74 14.51 0.17
CA GLU A 18 -10.51 13.85 -0.90
C GLU A 18 -9.77 12.63 -1.46
N THR A 19 -8.46 12.73 -1.69
CA THR A 19 -7.63 11.61 -2.16
C THR A 19 -7.59 10.50 -1.12
N ALA A 20 -7.40 10.82 0.16
CA ALA A 20 -7.38 9.84 1.24
C ALA A 20 -8.73 9.09 1.33
N ALA A 21 -9.85 9.83 1.27
CA ALA A 21 -11.18 9.26 1.31
C ALA A 21 -11.46 8.36 0.09
N GLU A 22 -11.06 8.80 -1.11
CA GLU A 22 -11.20 8.00 -2.34
C GLU A 22 -10.39 6.70 -2.25
N ARG A 23 -9.13 6.75 -1.83
CA ARG A 23 -8.29 5.55 -1.67
C ARG A 23 -8.86 4.58 -0.62
N ALA A 24 -9.30 5.10 0.53
CA ALA A 24 -9.95 4.30 1.56
C ALA A 24 -11.24 3.65 1.04
N HIS A 25 -12.07 4.40 0.30
CA HIS A 25 -13.28 3.87 -0.33
C HIS A 25 -12.95 2.72 -1.29
N LEU A 26 -12.00 2.89 -2.20
CA LEU A 26 -11.61 1.86 -3.17
C LEU A 26 -10.98 0.64 -2.47
N GLY A 27 -10.19 0.84 -1.42
CA GLY A 27 -9.64 -0.25 -0.59
C GLY A 27 -10.73 -1.05 0.11
N ALA A 28 -11.73 -0.35 0.68
CA ALA A 28 -12.90 -1.00 1.29
C ALA A 28 -13.68 -1.83 0.27
N LEU A 29 -13.96 -1.29 -0.93
CA LEU A 29 -14.63 -2.02 -2.01
C LEU A 29 -13.84 -3.26 -2.44
N ALA A 30 -12.52 -3.13 -2.61
CA ALA A 30 -11.66 -4.25 -3.00
C ALA A 30 -11.68 -5.38 -1.97
N LEU A 31 -11.63 -5.05 -0.69
CA LEU A 31 -11.67 -6.02 0.41
C LEU A 31 -13.06 -6.67 0.56
N GLN A 32 -14.13 -5.87 0.57
CA GLN A 32 -15.48 -6.35 0.84
C GLN A 32 -16.07 -7.24 -0.26
N ARG A 33 -15.49 -7.24 -1.46
CA ARG A 33 -15.88 -8.20 -2.51
C ARG A 33 -15.78 -9.65 -2.08
N ARG A 34 -14.91 -9.97 -1.12
CA ARG A 34 -14.60 -11.35 -0.70
C ARG A 34 -14.51 -11.54 0.81
N HIS A 35 -14.47 -10.47 1.58
CA HIS A 35 -14.18 -10.52 3.01
C HIS A 35 -15.11 -9.59 3.80
N GLU A 36 -15.25 -9.91 5.08
CA GLU A 36 -15.86 -9.04 6.07
C GLU A 36 -14.79 -8.18 6.76
N SER A 37 -15.17 -6.99 7.23
CA SER A 37 -14.28 -6.13 8.01
C SER A 37 -13.79 -6.85 9.26
N GLY A 38 -12.50 -6.75 9.54
CA GLY A 38 -11.84 -7.57 10.56
C GLY A 38 -11.13 -8.80 10.00
N VAL A 39 -10.99 -8.91 8.66
CA VAL A 39 -10.25 -10.01 8.05
C VAL A 39 -8.78 -10.00 8.46
N VAL A 40 -8.23 -11.19 8.67
CA VAL A 40 -6.80 -11.38 8.96
C VAL A 40 -6.03 -11.47 7.66
N ALA A 41 -5.01 -10.63 7.52
CA ALA A 41 -4.08 -10.64 6.40
C ALA A 41 -2.70 -11.15 6.84
N GLN A 42 -2.07 -11.94 5.98
CA GLN A 42 -0.68 -12.32 6.15
C GLN A 42 0.22 -11.16 5.76
N VAL A 43 1.19 -10.85 6.61
CA VAL A 43 2.09 -9.71 6.42
C VAL A 43 3.51 -10.22 6.32
N ARG A 44 4.27 -9.75 5.33
CA ARG A 44 5.67 -10.08 5.14
C ARG A 44 6.51 -8.82 4.94
N ILE A 45 7.52 -8.67 5.77
CA ILE A 45 8.54 -7.63 5.64
C ILE A 45 9.89 -8.34 5.48
N GLU A 46 10.42 -8.35 4.26
CA GLU A 46 11.63 -9.10 3.93
C GLU A 46 11.50 -10.59 4.30
N ALA A 47 12.20 -11.05 5.36
CA ALA A 47 12.15 -12.43 5.85
C ALA A 47 11.13 -12.64 6.99
N ASP A 48 10.68 -11.58 7.63
CA ASP A 48 9.76 -11.65 8.77
C ASP A 48 8.32 -11.74 8.33
N SER A 49 7.53 -12.58 9.02
CA SER A 49 6.09 -12.75 8.74
C SER A 49 5.28 -12.67 10.02
N HIS A 50 4.15 -11.99 9.96
CA HIS A 50 3.17 -11.90 11.05
C HIS A 50 1.77 -11.65 10.50
N GLU A 51 0.80 -11.38 11.36
CA GLU A 51 -0.58 -11.14 10.98
C GLU A 51 -1.02 -9.72 11.32
N ALA A 52 -1.84 -9.15 10.44
CA ALA A 52 -2.57 -7.93 10.67
C ALA A 52 -4.07 -8.13 10.45
N THR A 53 -4.90 -7.39 11.17
CA THR A 53 -6.35 -7.39 11.00
C THR A 53 -6.76 -6.11 10.29
N LEU A 54 -7.38 -6.23 9.13
CA LEU A 54 -7.82 -5.10 8.31
C LEU A 54 -9.26 -4.71 8.68
N HIS A 55 -9.48 -3.44 8.97
CA HIS A 55 -10.78 -2.87 9.26
C HIS A 55 -11.14 -1.78 8.26
N TRP A 56 -12.42 -1.75 7.87
CA TRP A 56 -13.02 -0.72 7.02
C TRP A 56 -14.51 -0.59 7.32
N THR A 57 -15.11 0.51 6.90
CA THR A 57 -16.55 0.69 6.92
C THR A 57 -17.15 0.03 5.67
N GLN A 58 -18.17 -0.80 5.87
CA GLN A 58 -18.89 -1.45 4.78
C GLN A 58 -19.48 -0.41 3.83
N ARG A 59 -19.32 -0.61 2.53
CA ARG A 59 -19.89 0.21 1.46
C ARG A 59 -21.16 -0.46 0.90
N PRO A 60 -22.08 0.31 0.27
CA PRO A 60 -23.18 -0.27 -0.47
C PRO A 60 -22.68 -1.25 -1.56
N GLU A 61 -23.33 -2.40 -1.73
CA GLU A 61 -22.96 -3.38 -2.76
C GLU A 61 -23.00 -2.78 -4.17
N THR A 62 -23.93 -1.86 -4.42
CA THR A 62 -24.05 -1.13 -5.69
C THR A 62 -22.80 -0.36 -6.08
N ASP A 63 -21.98 0.05 -5.12
CA ASP A 63 -20.75 0.82 -5.40
C ASP A 63 -19.69 -0.06 -6.07
N VAL A 64 -19.66 -1.36 -5.75
CA VAL A 64 -18.73 -2.32 -6.36
C VAL A 64 -18.93 -2.41 -7.86
N ASP A 65 -20.17 -2.41 -8.34
CA ASP A 65 -20.51 -2.53 -9.75
C ASP A 65 -20.24 -1.25 -10.55
N GLN A 66 -20.06 -0.12 -9.88
CA GLN A 66 -19.86 1.20 -10.50
C GLN A 66 -18.37 1.55 -10.67
N VAL A 67 -17.45 0.77 -10.11
CA VAL A 67 -16.02 1.05 -10.16
C VAL A 67 -15.31 0.06 -11.06
N ASP A 68 -14.43 0.55 -11.92
CA ASP A 68 -13.54 -0.30 -12.71
C ASP A 68 -12.73 -1.23 -11.78
N PRO A 69 -12.79 -2.56 -11.97
CA PRO A 69 -12.14 -3.52 -11.08
C PRO A 69 -10.62 -3.31 -10.96
N ARG A 70 -9.97 -2.91 -12.06
CA ARG A 70 -8.53 -2.64 -12.06
C ARG A 70 -8.20 -1.43 -11.20
N ARG A 71 -8.96 -0.35 -11.36
CA ARG A 71 -8.79 0.85 -10.55
C ARG A 71 -9.04 0.56 -9.06
N MET A 72 -10.07 -0.23 -8.75
CA MET A 72 -10.38 -0.65 -7.38
C MET A 72 -9.18 -1.37 -6.74
N ILE A 73 -8.53 -2.28 -7.46
CA ILE A 73 -7.39 -3.05 -6.97
C ILE A 73 -6.12 -2.17 -6.87
N GLU A 74 -5.80 -1.38 -7.89
CA GLU A 74 -4.58 -0.57 -7.92
C GLU A 74 -4.65 0.59 -6.90
N ASP A 75 -5.69 1.41 -6.98
CA ASP A 75 -5.86 2.58 -6.11
C ASP A 75 -6.24 2.18 -4.68
N GLY A 76 -7.03 1.11 -4.52
CA GLY A 76 -7.37 0.57 -3.21
C GLY A 76 -6.16 -0.01 -2.46
N ALA A 77 -5.19 -0.58 -3.19
CA ALA A 77 -3.95 -1.06 -2.60
C ALA A 77 -3.14 0.05 -1.94
N GLU A 78 -3.23 1.29 -2.45
CA GLU A 78 -2.54 2.43 -1.83
C GLU A 78 -3.05 2.68 -0.40
N ALA A 79 -4.38 2.61 -0.16
CA ALA A 79 -4.91 2.82 1.19
C ALA A 79 -4.41 1.75 2.17
N VAL A 80 -4.44 0.48 1.76
CA VAL A 80 -3.98 -0.64 2.60
C VAL A 80 -2.48 -0.54 2.85
N ALA A 81 -1.68 -0.36 1.79
CA ALA A 81 -0.22 -0.29 1.88
C ALA A 81 0.25 0.88 2.74
N LEU A 82 -0.29 2.09 2.51
CA LEU A 82 0.09 3.28 3.26
C LEU A 82 -0.29 3.15 4.74
N SER A 83 -1.50 2.66 5.05
CA SER A 83 -1.90 2.40 6.44
C SER A 83 -0.96 1.41 7.12
N TRP A 84 -0.57 0.36 6.41
CA TRP A 84 0.32 -0.65 6.94
C TRP A 84 1.76 -0.16 7.14
N VAL A 85 2.38 0.47 6.13
CA VAL A 85 3.76 0.96 6.29
C VAL A 85 3.87 2.04 7.37
N HIS A 86 2.79 2.82 7.59
CA HIS A 86 2.72 3.73 8.73
C HIS A 86 2.74 2.98 10.06
N ALA A 87 1.90 1.94 10.20
CA ALA A 87 1.81 1.17 11.45
C ALA A 87 3.09 0.39 11.76
N GLU A 88 3.76 -0.15 10.73
CA GLU A 88 4.97 -0.97 10.86
C GLU A 88 6.26 -0.16 11.00
N ARG A 89 6.38 0.89 10.23
CA ARG A 89 7.63 1.64 10.07
C ARG A 89 7.53 3.08 10.55
N GLY A 90 6.32 3.56 10.86
CA GLY A 90 6.07 4.97 11.14
C GLY A 90 6.23 5.88 9.93
N TRP A 91 6.35 5.33 8.73
CA TRP A 91 6.53 6.14 7.53
C TRP A 91 5.32 7.02 7.27
N VAL A 92 5.58 8.27 6.89
CA VAL A 92 4.55 9.27 6.59
C VAL A 92 4.75 9.78 5.17
N VAL A 93 3.66 9.96 4.43
CA VAL A 93 3.73 10.53 3.08
C VAL A 93 4.30 11.94 3.15
N PHE A 94 5.35 12.18 2.36
CA PHE A 94 5.92 13.50 2.12
C PHE A 94 5.27 14.15 0.90
N ARG A 95 5.21 13.43 -0.23
CA ARG A 95 4.48 13.83 -1.44
C ARG A 95 4.16 12.64 -2.36
N ARG A 96 3.22 12.83 -3.27
CA ARG A 96 3.05 11.94 -4.42
C ARG A 96 4.17 12.19 -5.43
N LEU A 97 4.64 11.12 -6.06
CA LEU A 97 5.60 11.20 -7.14
C LEU A 97 4.89 11.35 -8.49
N ALA A 98 5.53 12.06 -9.43
CA ALA A 98 4.98 12.24 -10.75
C ALA A 98 5.21 11.00 -11.64
N GLN A 99 4.42 10.88 -12.70
CA GLN A 99 4.66 9.87 -13.71
C GLN A 99 6.09 10.00 -14.28
N GLY A 100 6.83 8.89 -14.31
CA GLY A 100 8.23 8.86 -14.73
C GLY A 100 9.25 8.92 -13.59
N GLU A 101 8.84 9.18 -12.36
CA GLU A 101 9.73 9.07 -11.18
C GLU A 101 9.89 7.62 -10.69
N HIS A 102 9.24 6.66 -11.34
CA HIS A 102 9.35 5.21 -11.10
C HIS A 102 8.96 4.74 -9.69
N ALA A 103 8.15 5.53 -9.00
CA ALA A 103 7.52 5.18 -7.74
C ALA A 103 6.23 6.00 -7.58
N ASP A 104 5.35 5.60 -6.66
CA ASP A 104 4.07 6.27 -6.40
C ASP A 104 4.20 7.37 -5.35
N TRP A 105 4.93 7.08 -4.29
CA TRP A 105 5.00 7.93 -3.10
C TRP A 105 6.44 8.18 -2.65
N LEU A 106 6.71 9.41 -2.23
CA LEU A 106 7.89 9.75 -1.44
C LEU A 106 7.47 9.77 0.02
N MET A 107 8.05 8.87 0.81
CA MET A 107 7.78 8.71 2.23
C MET A 107 8.89 9.35 3.05
N HIS A 108 8.56 9.88 4.21
CA HIS A 108 9.51 10.26 5.25
C HIS A 108 9.54 9.17 6.32
N ASP A 109 10.72 8.64 6.60
CA ASP A 109 10.98 7.74 7.71
C ASP A 109 11.43 8.55 8.94
N PRO A 110 10.60 8.66 9.98
CA PRO A 110 10.92 9.45 11.17
C PRO A 110 12.08 8.86 11.98
N ASN A 111 12.31 7.54 11.90
CA ASN A 111 13.34 6.86 12.68
C ASN A 111 14.73 7.14 12.14
N THR A 112 14.88 7.16 10.81
CA THR A 112 16.15 7.41 10.13
C THR A 112 16.29 8.84 9.62
N ARG A 113 15.19 9.62 9.62
CA ARG A 113 15.08 10.95 9.01
C ARG A 113 15.40 10.96 7.51
N LYS A 114 15.23 9.83 6.84
CA LYS A 114 15.50 9.67 5.41
C LYS A 114 14.19 9.65 4.62
N LEU A 115 14.32 9.92 3.33
CA LEU A 115 13.24 9.73 2.38
C LEU A 115 13.35 8.32 1.76
N VAL A 116 12.18 7.73 1.51
CA VAL A 116 12.02 6.42 0.87
C VAL A 116 11.07 6.58 -0.32
N ALA A 117 11.50 6.18 -1.51
CA ALA A 117 10.60 6.08 -2.66
C ALA A 117 9.85 4.74 -2.57
N LEU A 118 8.53 4.81 -2.49
CA LEU A 118 7.65 3.64 -2.34
C LEU A 118 6.81 3.45 -3.59
N GLU A 119 6.92 2.27 -4.19
CA GLU A 119 6.03 1.79 -5.24
C GLU A 119 4.99 0.87 -4.63
N VAL A 120 3.71 1.07 -4.94
CA VAL A 120 2.60 0.26 -4.46
C VAL A 120 1.92 -0.47 -5.61
N SER A 121 1.48 -1.68 -5.37
CA SER A 121 0.66 -2.42 -6.33
C SER A 121 -0.34 -3.33 -5.65
N GLY A 122 -1.54 -3.40 -6.23
CA GLY A 122 -2.55 -4.38 -5.87
C GLY A 122 -2.50 -5.61 -6.76
N THR A 123 -2.96 -6.75 -6.24
CA THR A 123 -3.26 -7.95 -7.00
C THR A 123 -4.53 -8.61 -6.47
N ASP A 124 -5.33 -9.13 -7.38
CA ASP A 124 -6.55 -9.90 -7.04
C ASP A 124 -6.29 -11.41 -7.08
N ASP A 125 -5.14 -11.82 -7.62
CA ASP A 125 -4.77 -13.23 -7.79
C ASP A 125 -3.33 -13.53 -7.34
N GLY A 126 -3.15 -14.72 -6.79
CA GLY A 126 -1.86 -15.30 -6.43
C GLY A 126 -1.19 -14.65 -5.21
N ASP A 127 0.04 -15.08 -4.96
CA ASP A 127 0.84 -14.70 -3.79
C ASP A 127 1.61 -13.38 -3.94
N GLY A 128 1.40 -12.67 -5.04
CA GLY A 128 2.03 -11.37 -5.30
C GLY A 128 3.53 -11.40 -5.61
N ARG A 129 4.21 -12.56 -5.60
CA ARG A 129 5.68 -12.64 -5.79
C ARG A 129 6.15 -12.14 -7.14
N ALA A 130 5.43 -12.49 -8.21
CA ALA A 130 5.77 -12.01 -9.56
C ALA A 130 5.60 -10.49 -9.64
N ARG A 131 4.52 -9.97 -9.05
CA ARG A 131 4.25 -8.53 -8.97
C ARG A 131 5.33 -7.81 -8.16
N MET A 132 5.75 -8.37 -7.03
CA MET A 132 6.82 -7.81 -6.21
C MET A 132 8.13 -7.67 -7.01
N ARG A 133 8.57 -8.72 -7.72
CA ARG A 133 9.78 -8.63 -8.56
C ARG A 133 9.69 -7.53 -9.61
N GLN A 134 8.53 -7.39 -10.27
CA GLN A 134 8.28 -6.34 -11.26
C GLN A 134 8.39 -4.95 -10.63
N LYS A 135 7.76 -4.76 -9.45
CA LYS A 135 7.72 -3.47 -8.77
C LYS A 135 9.05 -3.08 -8.15
N LEU A 136 9.82 -4.04 -7.63
CA LEU A 136 11.21 -3.80 -7.20
C LEU A 136 12.11 -3.35 -8.36
N ALA A 137 11.99 -3.98 -9.52
CA ALA A 137 12.74 -3.56 -10.70
C ALA A 137 12.33 -2.15 -11.17
N GLN A 138 11.05 -1.80 -11.09
CA GLN A 138 10.55 -0.47 -11.44
C GLN A 138 11.08 0.59 -10.46
N VAL A 139 10.89 0.40 -9.14
CA VAL A 139 11.31 1.39 -8.14
C VAL A 139 12.83 1.51 -8.02
N ALA A 140 13.58 0.48 -8.42
CA ALA A 140 15.04 0.53 -8.47
C ALA A 140 15.54 1.63 -9.43
N LEU A 141 14.74 2.03 -10.42
CA LEU A 141 15.05 3.11 -11.35
C LEU A 141 14.74 4.50 -10.79
N SER A 142 14.01 4.59 -9.67
CA SER A 142 13.66 5.87 -9.08
C SER A 142 14.90 6.61 -8.55
N THR A 143 14.97 7.89 -8.85
CA THR A 143 15.98 8.81 -8.32
C THR A 143 15.44 9.74 -7.24
N ALA A 144 14.16 9.61 -6.89
CA ALA A 144 13.48 10.47 -5.94
C ALA A 144 14.02 10.33 -4.50
N ALA A 145 14.54 9.14 -4.16
CA ALA A 145 15.21 8.88 -2.89
C ALA A 145 16.29 7.80 -3.04
N ARG A 146 17.24 7.80 -2.10
CA ARG A 146 18.28 6.76 -2.04
C ARG A 146 17.68 5.42 -1.57
N ALA A 147 16.86 5.45 -0.51
CA ALA A 147 16.12 4.30 -0.07
C ALA A 147 14.88 4.09 -0.95
N ARG A 148 14.64 2.87 -1.37
CA ARG A 148 13.57 2.51 -2.30
C ARG A 148 12.92 1.20 -1.85
N ALA A 149 11.60 1.14 -1.94
CA ALA A 149 10.82 -0.01 -1.50
C ALA A 149 9.66 -0.29 -2.46
N ALA A 150 9.23 -1.54 -2.52
CA ALA A 150 7.98 -1.92 -3.15
C ALA A 150 7.05 -2.57 -2.12
N CYS A 151 5.76 -2.25 -2.20
CA CYS A 151 4.70 -2.85 -1.40
C CYS A 151 3.65 -3.47 -2.33
N VAL A 152 3.34 -4.74 -2.10
CA VAL A 152 2.28 -5.45 -2.82
C VAL A 152 1.19 -5.86 -1.86
N VAL A 153 -0.07 -5.57 -2.24
CA VAL A 153 -1.28 -5.91 -1.50
C VAL A 153 -2.10 -6.92 -2.29
N GLY A 154 -2.40 -8.08 -1.70
CA GLY A 154 -3.31 -9.06 -2.25
C GLY A 154 -4.69 -8.94 -1.63
N PHE A 155 -5.74 -9.03 -2.46
CA PHE A 155 -7.13 -8.88 -2.04
C PHE A 155 -7.92 -10.19 -2.00
N SER A 156 -7.66 -11.16 -2.88
CA SER A 156 -8.35 -12.44 -2.85
C SER A 156 -7.96 -13.29 -1.64
N GLU A 157 -6.67 -13.40 -1.40
CA GLU A 157 -6.08 -13.92 -0.17
C GLU A 157 -5.38 -12.75 0.51
N PRO A 158 -5.96 -12.16 1.57
CA PRO A 158 -5.44 -10.93 2.12
C PRO A 158 -3.99 -11.08 2.57
N HIS A 159 -3.10 -10.37 1.90
CA HIS A 159 -1.69 -10.31 2.26
C HIS A 159 -1.07 -8.97 1.91
N MET A 160 -0.01 -8.64 2.60
CA MET A 160 0.81 -7.47 2.32
C MET A 160 2.28 -7.87 2.36
N ALA A 161 3.05 -7.43 1.39
CA ALA A 161 4.49 -7.67 1.36
C ALA A 161 5.23 -6.37 1.11
N LEU A 162 6.29 -6.11 1.88
CA LEU A 162 7.20 -4.97 1.73
C LEU A 162 8.61 -5.48 1.55
N GLU A 163 9.26 -5.04 0.50
CA GLU A 163 10.67 -5.37 0.22
C GLU A 163 11.44 -4.08 -0.12
N MET A 164 12.63 -3.97 0.45
CA MET A 164 13.57 -2.89 0.13
C MET A 164 14.40 -3.26 -1.10
N VAL A 165 14.69 -2.28 -1.96
CA VAL A 165 15.72 -2.45 -2.98
C VAL A 165 17.07 -2.54 -2.28
N PRO A 166 17.86 -3.61 -2.50
CA PRO A 166 19.19 -3.72 -1.90
C PRO A 166 20.07 -2.50 -2.20
N GLU A 167 20.71 -1.94 -1.20
CA GLU A 167 21.72 -0.90 -1.42
C GLU A 167 22.93 -1.56 -2.09
N VAL A 168 23.28 -1.07 -3.28
CA VAL A 168 24.54 -1.46 -3.92
C VAL A 168 25.66 -0.81 -3.11
N THR A 169 26.30 -1.60 -2.27
CA THR A 169 27.53 -1.18 -1.58
C THR A 169 28.62 -1.00 -2.68
N ARG A 170 28.98 0.23 -2.93
CA ARG A 170 30.14 0.56 -3.80
C ARG A 170 31.41 0.52 -2.98
#